data_7881e8e4b58f7dd0e8dfe06c14a35c54
#
_entry.id   7881e8e4b58f7dd0e8dfe06c14a35c54
#
_cell.length_a   1.000
_cell.length_b   1.000
_cell.length_c   1.000
_cell.angle_alpha   90.00
_cell.angle_beta   90.00
_cell.angle_gamma   90.00
#
_symmetry.space_group_name_H-M   'P 1'
#
loop_
_entity.id
_entity.type
_entity.pdbx_description
1 polymer ?
#
loop_
_entity_poly.entity_id
_entity_poly.type
_entity_poly.pdbx_seq_one_letter_code
_entity_poly.pdbx_strand_id
1 'polypeptide(L)'
;TLAPNVLAYDTDSIKQKFIAEEAWIGMMWSGDAHFVHNDNPDVGFVIPKEGTTVWADTLAIPKGAKHKELAEAFINFLYDPEVSVKNYEYIGYNDPNTKATSLHKKDFINDPMLKMAVDEIDKGEWLTDIGDAITLYDKDWTELKTIK
;
A
#
# COMPACT_ATOMS: atom_id res chain seq x y z
N THR A 1 6.07 -4.60 26.74
CA THR A 1 5.27 -3.83 25.75
C THR A 1 6.21 -2.95 24.94
N LEU A 2 5.86 -2.67 23.69
CA LEU A 2 6.64 -1.78 22.81
C LEU A 2 6.27 -0.30 23.01
N ALA A 3 5.19 -0.01 23.74
CA ALA A 3 4.61 1.33 23.86
C ALA A 3 5.62 2.45 24.19
N PRO A 4 6.58 2.29 25.12
CA PRO A 4 7.57 3.33 25.41
C PRO A 4 8.52 3.66 24.26
N ASN A 5 8.61 2.79 23.25
CA ASN A 5 9.51 2.94 22.10
C ASN A 5 8.75 3.28 20.82
N VAL A 6 7.43 3.48 20.87
CA VAL A 6 6.63 3.89 19.72
C VAL A 6 6.79 5.38 19.49
N LEU A 7 7.39 5.74 18.36
CA LEU A 7 7.54 7.13 17.95
C LEU A 7 6.19 7.76 17.58
N ALA A 8 5.40 7.07 16.76
CA ALA A 8 4.10 7.54 16.32
C ALA A 8 3.22 6.39 15.81
N TYR A 9 1.91 6.59 15.88
CA TYR A 9 0.90 5.85 15.12
C TYR A 9 0.49 6.73 13.95
N ASP A 10 1.02 6.46 12.78
CA ASP A 10 0.92 7.33 11.61
C ASP A 10 0.95 6.49 10.32
N THR A 11 0.00 6.71 9.43
CA THR A 11 -0.08 6.03 8.13
C THR A 11 0.38 6.90 6.97
N ASP A 12 0.27 8.20 7.08
CA ASP A 12 0.44 9.12 5.95
C ASP A 12 1.86 9.70 5.87
N SER A 13 2.44 10.08 7.03
CA SER A 13 3.75 10.72 7.09
C SER A 13 4.90 9.79 7.54
N ILE A 14 4.63 8.50 7.63
CA ILE A 14 5.64 7.51 8.04
C ILE A 14 6.87 7.49 7.10
N LYS A 15 6.66 7.70 5.80
CA LYS A 15 7.74 7.78 4.80
C LYS A 15 8.81 8.80 5.20
N GLN A 16 8.38 9.99 5.55
CA GLN A 16 9.29 11.09 5.92
C GLN A 16 10.11 10.76 7.17
N LYS A 17 9.52 10.03 8.12
CA LYS A 17 10.23 9.60 9.35
C LYS A 17 11.36 8.61 9.07
N PHE A 18 11.16 7.72 8.09
CA PHE A 18 12.21 6.79 7.66
C PHE A 18 13.28 7.47 6.82
N ILE A 19 12.90 8.35 5.90
CA ILE A 19 13.83 9.12 5.08
C ILE A 19 14.70 10.02 5.96
N ALA A 20 14.11 10.63 7.00
CA ALA A 20 14.81 11.48 7.97
C ALA A 20 15.55 10.71 9.07
N GLU A 21 15.55 9.37 9.03
CA GLU A 21 16.18 8.51 10.04
C GLU A 21 15.63 8.71 11.47
N GLU A 22 14.41 9.20 11.59
CA GLU A 22 13.72 9.36 12.89
C GLU A 22 13.16 8.04 13.41
N ALA A 23 12.84 7.10 12.53
CA ALA A 23 12.32 5.77 12.83
C ALA A 23 13.22 4.68 12.27
N TRP A 24 13.48 3.65 13.06
CA TRP A 24 14.38 2.53 12.71
C TRP A 24 13.63 1.28 12.26
N ILE A 25 12.40 1.13 12.70
CA ILE A 25 11.52 0.03 12.36
C ILE A 25 10.07 0.52 12.34
N GLY A 26 9.26 0.01 11.44
CA GLY A 26 7.83 0.37 11.36
C GLY A 26 7.08 -0.46 10.35
N MET A 27 5.77 -0.36 10.41
CA MET A 27 4.87 -0.96 9.44
C MET A 27 4.50 0.09 8.39
N MET A 28 4.60 -0.24 7.12
CA MET A 28 4.18 0.62 6.02
C MET A 28 3.70 -0.20 4.82
N TRP A 29 3.04 0.47 3.92
CA TRP A 29 2.60 -0.12 2.66
C TRP A 29 3.81 -0.38 1.73
N SER A 30 3.71 -1.42 0.89
CA SER A 30 4.81 -1.82 -0.01
C SER A 30 5.25 -0.69 -0.97
N GLY A 31 4.30 0.08 -1.50
CA GLY A 31 4.62 1.21 -2.37
C GLY A 31 5.31 2.36 -1.62
N ASP A 32 4.93 2.59 -0.37
CA ASP A 32 5.60 3.55 0.48
C ASP A 32 7.04 3.10 0.81
N ALA A 33 7.24 1.81 1.04
CA ALA A 33 8.57 1.23 1.26
C ALA A 33 9.46 1.37 0.01
N HIS A 34 8.91 1.13 -1.19
CA HIS A 34 9.60 1.39 -2.45
C HIS A 34 10.05 2.85 -2.57
N PHE A 35 9.15 3.79 -2.24
CA PHE A 35 9.46 5.22 -2.26
C PHE A 35 10.57 5.59 -1.26
N VAL A 36 10.48 5.10 -0.02
CA VAL A 36 11.51 5.33 1.00
C VAL A 36 12.86 4.79 0.58
N HIS A 37 12.91 3.56 0.04
CA HIS A 37 14.17 2.96 -0.41
C HIS A 37 14.84 3.73 -1.55
N ASN A 38 14.06 4.32 -2.44
CA ASN A 38 14.61 5.16 -3.52
C ASN A 38 15.28 6.43 -2.98
N ASP A 39 14.75 7.01 -1.90
CA ASP A 39 15.31 8.20 -1.26
C ASP A 39 16.38 7.86 -0.20
N ASN A 40 16.26 6.71 0.48
CA ASN A 40 17.21 6.21 1.46
C ASN A 40 17.45 4.70 1.25
N PRO A 41 18.49 4.30 0.48
CA PRO A 41 18.78 2.90 0.18
C PRO A 41 19.16 2.04 1.38
N ASP A 42 19.47 2.64 2.53
CA ASP A 42 19.76 1.89 3.77
C ASP A 42 18.48 1.33 4.42
N VAL A 43 17.32 1.77 3.99
CA VAL A 43 16.03 1.25 4.45
C VAL A 43 15.62 0.06 3.61
N GLY A 44 15.50 -1.10 4.23
CA GLY A 44 14.98 -2.34 3.62
C GLY A 44 13.51 -2.58 3.97
N PHE A 45 12.85 -3.39 3.17
CA PHE A 45 11.49 -3.87 3.39
C PHE A 45 11.49 -5.38 3.56
N VAL A 46 10.68 -5.89 4.48
CA VAL A 46 10.57 -7.33 4.72
C VAL A 46 9.13 -7.70 5.05
N ILE A 47 8.68 -8.81 4.50
CA ILE A 47 7.43 -9.44 4.89
C ILE A 47 7.75 -10.47 5.97
N PRO A 48 7.19 -10.33 7.18
CA PRO A 48 7.48 -11.25 8.30
C PRO A 48 6.99 -12.67 7.98
N LYS A 49 7.63 -13.67 8.58
CA LYS A 49 7.21 -15.08 8.45
C LYS A 49 5.82 -15.35 9.03
N GLU A 50 5.35 -14.49 9.91
CA GLU A 50 4.02 -14.54 10.51
C GLU A 50 2.91 -14.16 9.50
N GLY A 51 3.28 -13.58 8.37
CA GLY A 51 2.37 -13.16 7.32
C GLY A 51 2.24 -11.64 7.19
N THR A 52 1.36 -11.24 6.29
CA THR A 52 1.04 -9.84 6.01
C THR A 52 -0.41 -9.69 5.63
N THR A 53 -0.92 -8.49 5.63
CA THR A 53 -2.23 -8.16 5.07
C THR A 53 -2.11 -7.80 3.59
N VAL A 54 -3.12 -8.19 2.82
CA VAL A 54 -3.24 -7.87 1.39
C VAL A 54 -4.53 -7.09 1.16
N TRP A 55 -4.48 -6.11 0.29
CA TRP A 55 -5.66 -5.33 -0.12
C TRP A 55 -5.60 -4.99 -1.60
N ALA A 56 -6.72 -4.56 -2.14
CA ALA A 56 -6.81 -4.00 -3.47
C ALA A 56 -7.64 -2.72 -3.43
N ASP A 57 -7.08 -1.61 -3.89
CA ASP A 57 -7.84 -0.40 -4.13
C ASP A 57 -8.72 -0.57 -5.36
N THR A 58 -9.96 -0.14 -5.26
CA THR A 58 -10.95 -0.31 -6.32
C THR A 58 -11.58 1.00 -6.72
N LEU A 59 -11.93 1.11 -8.00
CA LEU A 59 -12.74 2.21 -8.50
C LEU A 59 -14.22 1.80 -8.50
N ALA A 60 -15.07 2.60 -7.88
CA ALA A 60 -16.50 2.34 -7.82
C ALA A 60 -17.32 3.53 -8.32
N ILE A 61 -18.43 3.22 -9.01
CA ILE A 61 -19.39 4.23 -9.45
C ILE A 61 -20.60 4.14 -8.53
N PRO A 62 -20.92 5.19 -7.74
CA PRO A 62 -22.07 5.19 -6.86
C PRO A 62 -23.38 4.99 -7.64
N LYS A 63 -24.36 4.30 -7.05
CA LYS A 63 -25.66 4.00 -7.68
C LYS A 63 -26.39 5.26 -8.18
N GLY A 64 -26.22 6.40 -7.51
CA GLY A 64 -26.85 7.67 -7.87
C GLY A 64 -25.99 8.60 -8.76
N ALA A 65 -24.90 8.11 -9.35
CA ALA A 65 -24.02 8.93 -10.18
C ALA A 65 -24.76 9.46 -11.41
N LYS A 66 -24.73 10.80 -11.59
CA LYS A 66 -25.43 11.46 -12.71
C LYS A 66 -24.73 11.28 -14.06
N HIS A 67 -23.43 11.00 -14.05
CA HIS A 67 -22.58 10.91 -15.24
C HIS A 67 -21.86 9.56 -15.29
N LYS A 68 -22.64 8.48 -15.24
CA LYS A 68 -22.12 7.11 -15.19
C LYS A 68 -21.23 6.80 -16.40
N GLU A 69 -21.68 7.15 -17.61
CA GLU A 69 -20.91 6.92 -18.84
C GLU A 69 -19.55 7.63 -18.84
N LEU A 70 -19.49 8.84 -18.30
CA LEU A 70 -18.25 9.58 -18.17
C LEU A 70 -17.32 8.93 -17.14
N ALA A 71 -17.87 8.44 -16.03
CA ALA A 71 -17.10 7.69 -15.03
C ALA A 71 -16.55 6.39 -15.60
N GLU A 72 -17.32 5.64 -16.37
CA GLU A 72 -16.87 4.44 -17.07
C GLU A 72 -15.78 4.75 -18.10
N ALA A 73 -15.94 5.85 -18.86
CA ALA A 73 -14.92 6.30 -19.79
C ALA A 73 -13.59 6.67 -19.09
N PHE A 74 -13.68 7.32 -17.93
CA PHE A 74 -12.51 7.66 -17.11
C PHE A 74 -11.82 6.41 -16.55
N ILE A 75 -12.58 5.44 -16.04
CA ILE A 75 -12.04 4.16 -15.57
C ILE A 75 -11.32 3.45 -16.72
N ASN A 76 -11.96 3.36 -17.90
CA ASN A 76 -11.33 2.76 -19.08
C ASN A 76 -10.05 3.48 -19.51
N PHE A 77 -10.01 4.82 -19.41
CA PHE A 77 -8.80 5.59 -19.67
C PHE A 77 -7.66 5.23 -18.68
N LEU A 78 -7.97 5.07 -17.41
CA LEU A 78 -6.97 4.66 -16.41
C LEU A 78 -6.44 3.25 -16.65
N TYR A 79 -7.24 2.36 -17.27
CA TYR A 79 -6.84 1.01 -17.65
C TYR A 79 -6.16 0.92 -19.02
N ASP A 80 -6.02 2.03 -19.75
CA ASP A 80 -5.16 2.04 -20.93
C ASP A 80 -3.72 1.69 -20.52
N PRO A 81 -3.05 0.71 -21.17
CA PRO A 81 -1.74 0.24 -20.73
C PRO A 81 -0.67 1.32 -20.61
N GLU A 82 -0.66 2.31 -21.50
CA GLU A 82 0.31 3.41 -21.45
C GLU A 82 0.02 4.38 -20.30
N VAL A 83 -1.26 4.55 -19.95
CA VAL A 83 -1.69 5.37 -18.81
C VAL A 83 -1.41 4.63 -17.51
N SER A 84 -1.74 3.34 -17.46
CA SER A 84 -1.50 2.46 -16.31
C SER A 84 -0.03 2.48 -15.89
N VAL A 85 0.89 2.27 -16.84
CA VAL A 85 2.34 2.36 -16.58
C VAL A 85 2.74 3.65 -15.89
N LYS A 86 2.27 4.80 -16.40
CA LYS A 86 2.61 6.11 -15.82
C LYS A 86 2.10 6.26 -14.39
N ASN A 87 0.88 5.77 -14.14
CA ASN A 87 0.28 5.82 -12.81
C ASN A 87 1.05 4.95 -11.83
N TYR A 88 1.27 3.68 -12.16
CA TYR A 88 1.89 2.73 -11.22
C TYR A 88 3.37 3.00 -10.99
N GLU A 89 4.13 3.44 -12.00
CA GLU A 89 5.50 3.90 -11.81
C GLU A 89 5.58 5.17 -10.94
N TYR A 90 4.55 6.03 -10.97
CA TYR A 90 4.50 7.22 -10.14
C TYR A 90 4.16 6.92 -8.68
N ILE A 91 3.19 6.03 -8.45
CA ILE A 91 2.73 5.71 -7.07
C ILE A 91 3.59 4.62 -6.41
N GLY A 92 4.41 3.88 -7.16
CA GLY A 92 5.31 2.84 -6.62
C GLY A 92 4.61 1.55 -6.20
N TYR A 93 3.45 1.23 -6.77
CA TYR A 93 2.73 -0.02 -6.49
C TYR A 93 2.70 -0.94 -7.70
N ASN A 94 2.43 -2.22 -7.45
CA ASN A 94 2.29 -3.21 -8.52
C ASN A 94 1.07 -2.95 -9.40
N ASP A 95 1.29 -2.97 -10.72
CA ASP A 95 0.24 -2.76 -11.71
C ASP A 95 -0.53 -4.06 -11.97
N PRO A 96 -1.85 -4.13 -11.69
CA PRO A 96 -2.66 -5.30 -11.97
C PRO A 96 -2.99 -5.44 -13.47
N ASN A 97 -2.65 -4.46 -14.31
CA ASN A 97 -2.89 -4.49 -15.74
C ASN A 97 -1.84 -5.35 -16.45
N THR A 98 -2.15 -6.60 -16.73
CA THR A 98 -1.23 -7.55 -17.38
C THR A 98 -0.74 -7.09 -18.76
N LYS A 99 -1.50 -6.24 -19.47
CA LYS A 99 -1.08 -5.66 -20.74
C LYS A 99 -0.03 -4.56 -20.58
N ALA A 100 0.04 -3.94 -19.42
CA ALA A 100 1.02 -2.91 -19.11
C ALA A 100 2.39 -3.50 -18.70
N THR A 101 2.44 -4.76 -18.27
CA THR A 101 3.65 -5.39 -17.71
C THR A 101 4.89 -5.21 -18.60
N SER A 102 4.75 -5.38 -19.91
CA SER A 102 5.88 -5.26 -20.85
C SER A 102 6.28 -3.82 -21.17
N LEU A 103 5.47 -2.85 -20.77
CA LEU A 103 5.69 -1.42 -21.03
C LEU A 103 6.41 -0.71 -19.87
N HIS A 104 6.39 -1.30 -18.69
CA HIS A 104 7.10 -0.77 -17.53
C HIS A 104 8.61 -0.72 -17.73
N LYS A 105 9.26 0.24 -17.09
CA LYS A 105 10.73 0.28 -17.02
C LYS A 105 11.27 -0.98 -16.35
N LYS A 106 12.40 -1.45 -16.86
CA LYS A 106 13.04 -2.67 -16.34
C LYS A 106 13.40 -2.56 -14.87
N ASP A 107 13.85 -1.40 -14.43
CA ASP A 107 14.24 -1.18 -13.04
C ASP A 107 13.01 -1.25 -12.12
N PHE A 108 11.86 -0.72 -12.58
CA PHE A 108 10.61 -0.80 -11.83
C PHE A 108 10.13 -2.25 -11.66
N ILE A 109 10.00 -3.01 -12.75
CA ILE A 109 9.53 -4.41 -12.68
C ILE A 109 10.51 -5.36 -12.00
N ASN A 110 11.78 -4.97 -11.89
CA ASN A 110 12.82 -5.75 -11.21
C ASN A 110 13.12 -5.26 -9.79
N ASP A 111 12.40 -4.24 -9.32
CA ASP A 111 12.54 -3.76 -7.95
C ASP A 111 12.29 -4.90 -6.94
N PRO A 112 13.24 -5.18 -6.03
CA PRO A 112 13.12 -6.29 -5.09
C PRO A 112 11.92 -6.18 -4.16
N MET A 113 11.51 -4.96 -3.78
CA MET A 113 10.38 -4.73 -2.88
C MET A 113 9.05 -4.99 -3.57
N LEU A 114 8.91 -4.53 -4.82
CA LEU A 114 7.72 -4.79 -5.61
C LEU A 114 7.58 -6.28 -5.95
N LYS A 115 8.68 -6.96 -6.26
CA LYS A 115 8.69 -8.42 -6.47
C LYS A 115 8.29 -9.18 -5.21
N MET A 116 8.87 -8.84 -4.07
CA MET A 116 8.54 -9.48 -2.79
C MET A 116 7.05 -9.36 -2.48
N ALA A 117 6.45 -8.19 -2.72
CA ALA A 117 5.03 -7.97 -2.49
C ALA A 117 4.15 -8.86 -3.40
N VAL A 118 4.56 -9.08 -4.66
CA VAL A 118 3.85 -9.98 -5.58
C VAL A 118 4.01 -11.44 -5.18
N ASP A 119 5.22 -11.86 -4.85
CA ASP A 119 5.54 -13.27 -4.50
C ASP A 119 4.80 -13.74 -3.23
N GLU A 120 4.50 -12.81 -2.32
CA GLU A 120 3.84 -13.10 -1.05
C GLU A 120 2.31 -12.84 -1.07
N ILE A 121 1.75 -12.32 -2.17
CA ILE A 121 0.33 -11.94 -2.24
C ILE A 121 -0.62 -13.11 -1.97
N ASP A 122 -0.29 -14.31 -2.45
CA ASP A 122 -1.10 -15.51 -2.26
C ASP A 122 -1.02 -16.08 -0.84
N LYS A 123 -0.04 -15.64 -0.04
CA LYS A 123 0.16 -16.07 1.35
C LYS A 123 -0.38 -15.04 2.35
N GLY A 124 -0.74 -13.86 1.87
CA GLY A 124 -1.26 -12.78 2.71
C GLY A 124 -2.74 -12.96 3.07
N GLU A 125 -3.14 -12.35 4.16
CA GLU A 125 -4.53 -12.28 4.58
C GLU A 125 -5.22 -11.08 3.93
N TRP A 126 -6.25 -11.36 3.13
CA TRP A 126 -7.03 -10.32 2.48
C TRP A 126 -7.88 -9.54 3.49
N LEU A 127 -7.83 -8.22 3.40
CA LEU A 127 -8.72 -7.37 4.19
C LEU A 127 -10.15 -7.57 3.72
N THR A 128 -11.01 -7.99 4.64
CA THR A 128 -12.43 -8.24 4.42
C THR A 128 -13.28 -7.42 5.39
N ASP A 129 -14.57 -7.31 5.10
CA ASP A 129 -15.53 -6.71 6.04
C ASP A 129 -15.63 -7.59 7.29
N ILE A 130 -15.31 -7.02 8.45
CA ILE A 130 -15.35 -7.68 9.75
C ILE A 130 -16.69 -7.48 10.49
N GLY A 131 -17.65 -6.79 9.87
CA GLY A 131 -18.98 -6.56 10.44
C GLY A 131 -18.93 -5.92 11.83
N ASP A 132 -19.70 -6.46 12.78
CA ASP A 132 -19.83 -5.90 14.14
C ASP A 132 -18.51 -5.94 14.94
N ALA A 133 -17.52 -6.74 14.53
CA ALA A 133 -16.22 -6.78 15.18
C ALA A 133 -15.45 -5.45 15.09
N ILE A 134 -15.83 -4.53 14.19
CA ILE A 134 -15.23 -3.19 14.11
C ILE A 134 -15.25 -2.45 15.44
N THR A 135 -16.31 -2.64 16.24
CA THR A 135 -16.44 -1.99 17.55
C THR A 135 -15.39 -2.46 18.56
N LEU A 136 -14.93 -3.71 18.45
CA LEU A 136 -13.84 -4.25 19.26
C LEU A 136 -12.50 -3.65 18.84
N TYR A 137 -12.26 -3.57 17.54
CA TYR A 137 -11.06 -2.92 17.00
C TYR A 137 -10.96 -1.47 17.44
N ASP A 138 -12.05 -0.70 17.33
CA ASP A 138 -12.08 0.71 17.75
C ASP A 138 -11.79 0.89 19.25
N LYS A 139 -12.34 0.01 20.07
CA LYS A 139 -12.08 0.00 21.51
C LYS A 139 -10.62 -0.29 21.80
N ASP A 140 -10.10 -1.40 21.28
CA ASP A 140 -8.73 -1.85 21.55
C ASP A 140 -7.70 -0.85 21.00
N TRP A 141 -7.96 -0.26 19.82
CA TRP A 141 -7.12 0.79 19.25
C TRP A 141 -7.11 2.06 20.10
N THR A 142 -8.27 2.45 20.61
CA THR A 142 -8.38 3.61 21.50
C THR A 142 -7.62 3.37 22.79
N GLU A 143 -7.75 2.19 23.39
CA GLU A 143 -7.05 1.79 24.60
C GLU A 143 -5.54 1.74 24.37
N LEU A 144 -5.08 1.14 23.26
CA LEU A 144 -3.67 1.07 22.89
C LEU A 144 -3.01 2.47 22.82
N LYS A 145 -3.67 3.44 22.23
CA LYS A 145 -3.15 4.82 22.10
C LYS A 145 -3.05 5.58 23.45
N THR A 146 -3.70 5.10 24.50
CA THR A 146 -3.63 5.71 25.85
C THR A 146 -2.51 5.13 26.71
N ILE A 147 -1.91 4.02 26.31
CA ILE A 147 -0.77 3.42 27.02
C ILE A 147 0.46 4.31 26.80
N LYS A 148 1.02 4.82 27.88
CA LYS A 148 2.25 5.63 27.90
C LYS A 148 3.47 4.76 28.22
#